data_995940f3a666695bc26e2fd34c4bd6ea
#
_entry.id   995940f3a666695bc26e2fd34c4bd6ea
#
_cell.length_a   1.000
_cell.length_b   1.000
_cell.length_c   1.000
_cell.angle_alpha   90.00
_cell.angle_beta   90.00
_cell.angle_gamma   90.00
#
_symmetry.space_group_name_H-M   'P 1'
#
loop_
_entity.id
_entity.type
_entity.pdbx_description
1 polymer ?
#
loop_
_entity_poly.entity_id
_entity_poly.type
_entity_poly.pdbx_seq_one_letter_code
_entity_poly.pdbx_strand_id
1 'polypeptide(L)'
;MSIVTDTSILAGRQGPSGRLSDFFWRNPRILLFLMLTPPLTWLGVIYLGSLFALLLQSFFSIDDFSGLINYEFTLATYRQLLIPSNFDIILRTVLMAALVTLASAAIAFPIAYYAARYAKGKWKVIFYLGVMLPLWSSYLVKIYAWKLILAKEGILTWLFARLHLSWLLDAWLSLPVVGGSSLSISYTGTFIVFIYVWMPFMILPIQAALERVPGNLIEASADLGGNPGQTFRYVLFPLALPGIIAGSIFTFSLTLGDYIIP
;
A
#
# COMPACT_ATOMS: atom_id res chain seq x y z
N MET A 1 51.96 48.84 -11.02
CA MET A 1 50.71 49.12 -10.30
C MET A 1 50.18 47.76 -9.79
N SER A 2 50.68 47.35 -8.61
CA SER A 2 50.44 46.02 -8.01
C SER A 2 49.15 46.10 -7.22
N ILE A 3 48.15 45.34 -7.66
CA ILE A 3 46.91 45.12 -6.92
C ILE A 3 47.25 44.09 -5.80
N VAL A 4 47.49 44.60 -4.61
CA VAL A 4 47.56 43.80 -3.39
C VAL A 4 46.12 43.38 -3.07
N THR A 5 45.76 42.15 -3.39
CA THR A 5 44.54 41.55 -2.95
C THR A 5 44.64 41.31 -1.42
N ASP A 6 43.98 42.17 -0.68
CA ASP A 6 43.92 42.10 0.75
C ASP A 6 43.06 40.90 1.17
N THR A 7 43.71 39.76 1.43
CA THR A 7 43.10 38.53 1.93
C THR A 7 42.69 38.58 3.39
N SER A 8 42.92 39.71 4.07
CA SER A 8 42.59 39.88 5.48
C SER A 8 41.10 40.13 5.75
N ILE A 9 40.31 40.45 4.70
CA ILE A 9 38.87 40.76 4.87
C ILE A 9 38.02 39.47 5.00
N LEU A 10 38.53 38.30 4.57
CA LEU A 10 37.82 37.03 4.68
C LEU A 10 38.04 36.30 6.03
N ALA A 11 38.89 36.79 6.89
CA ALA A 11 39.06 36.29 8.26
C ALA A 11 38.05 36.90 9.25
N GLY A 12 36.86 37.32 8.76
CA GLY A 12 35.78 37.88 9.56
C GLY A 12 35.17 36.88 10.52
N ARG A 13 35.36 37.13 11.82
CA ARG A 13 34.55 36.69 12.96
C ARG A 13 33.79 35.39 12.75
N GLN A 14 34.45 34.28 12.91
CA GLN A 14 33.78 33.02 13.16
C GLN A 14 33.13 33.09 14.54
N GLY A 15 31.84 33.40 14.57
CA GLY A 15 31.04 33.25 15.78
C GLY A 15 31.00 31.78 16.23
N PRO A 16 30.52 31.47 17.42
CA PRO A 16 30.48 30.09 17.91
C PRO A 16 29.76 29.11 16.95
N SER A 17 28.83 29.60 16.15
CA SER A 17 28.15 28.83 15.08
C SER A 17 29.12 28.41 13.96
N GLY A 18 30.11 29.21 13.59
CA GLY A 18 31.10 28.85 12.58
C GLY A 18 32.02 27.70 13.01
N ARG A 19 32.46 27.75 14.28
CA ARG A 19 33.29 26.68 14.87
C ARG A 19 32.57 25.34 14.95
N LEU A 20 31.28 25.36 15.26
CA LEU A 20 30.43 24.15 15.25
C LEU A 20 30.26 23.60 13.84
N SER A 21 30.01 24.47 12.86
CA SER A 21 29.92 24.07 11.45
C SER A 21 31.22 23.43 10.98
N ASP A 22 32.38 24.02 11.28
CA ASP A 22 33.69 23.49 10.90
C ASP A 22 34.00 22.16 11.58
N PHE A 23 33.59 21.98 12.84
CA PHE A 23 33.74 20.73 13.57
C PHE A 23 32.93 19.59 12.91
N PHE A 24 31.66 19.83 12.56
CA PHE A 24 30.81 18.86 11.90
C PHE A 24 31.25 18.57 10.47
N TRP A 25 31.76 19.58 9.76
CA TRP A 25 32.33 19.39 8.42
C TRP A 25 33.56 18.50 8.44
N ARG A 26 34.42 18.67 9.43
CA ARG A 26 35.61 17.81 9.63
C ARG A 26 35.30 16.40 10.10
N ASN A 27 34.14 16.20 10.74
CA ASN A 27 33.73 14.92 11.30
C ASN A 27 32.35 14.49 10.76
N PRO A 28 32.21 14.12 9.49
CA PRO A 28 30.91 13.79 8.89
C PRO A 28 30.22 12.59 9.55
N ARG A 29 31.00 11.68 10.15
CA ARG A 29 30.45 10.52 10.89
C ARG A 29 29.72 10.93 12.17
N ILE A 30 30.22 11.96 12.88
CA ILE A 30 29.59 12.49 14.10
C ILE A 30 28.27 13.19 13.71
N LEU A 31 28.29 14.01 12.66
CA LEU A 31 27.08 14.65 12.14
C LEU A 31 26.03 13.63 11.73
N LEU A 32 26.44 12.61 10.98
CA LEU A 32 25.55 11.51 10.56
C LEU A 32 24.95 10.80 11.78
N PHE A 33 25.78 10.43 12.75
CA PHE A 33 25.32 9.77 13.99
C PHE A 33 24.33 10.65 14.75
N LEU A 34 24.64 11.93 14.93
CA LEU A 34 23.78 12.89 15.64
C LEU A 34 22.43 13.07 14.91
N MET A 35 22.44 13.14 13.57
CA MET A 35 21.22 13.28 12.78
C MET A 35 20.37 12.00 12.75
N LEU A 36 21.01 10.84 12.80
CA LEU A 36 20.32 9.56 12.80
C LEU A 36 19.82 9.13 14.19
N THR A 37 20.45 9.64 15.26
CA THR A 37 20.08 9.26 16.64
C THR A 37 18.62 9.52 16.98
N PRO A 38 18.01 10.70 16.74
CA PRO A 38 16.61 10.93 17.06
C PRO A 38 15.64 9.98 16.35
N PRO A 39 15.69 9.83 15.01
CA PRO A 39 14.78 8.92 14.32
C PRO A 39 15.05 7.45 14.66
N LEU A 40 16.32 7.03 14.85
CA LEU A 40 16.64 5.67 15.23
C LEU A 40 16.23 5.36 16.68
N THR A 41 16.34 6.31 17.59
CA THR A 41 15.85 6.15 18.97
C THR A 41 14.34 6.01 18.98
N TRP A 42 13.63 6.85 18.21
CA TRP A 42 12.18 6.75 18.09
C TRP A 42 11.75 5.40 17.51
N LEU A 43 12.36 4.99 16.40
CA LEU A 43 12.06 3.72 15.75
C LEU A 43 12.43 2.51 16.65
N GLY A 44 13.62 2.55 17.26
CA GLY A 44 14.12 1.45 18.10
C GLY A 44 13.38 1.31 19.42
N VAL A 45 13.22 2.40 20.15
CA VAL A 45 12.63 2.35 21.50
C VAL A 45 11.11 2.33 21.45
N ILE A 46 10.49 3.22 20.70
CA ILE A 46 9.02 3.34 20.71
C ILE A 46 8.39 2.29 19.81
N TYR A 47 8.82 2.18 18.57
CA TYR A 47 8.19 1.26 17.61
C TYR A 47 8.59 -0.20 17.90
N LEU A 48 9.89 -0.53 17.87
CA LEU A 48 10.32 -1.91 18.15
C LEU A 48 10.06 -2.30 19.60
N GLY A 49 10.15 -1.37 20.55
CA GLY A 49 9.82 -1.62 21.95
C GLY A 49 8.36 -1.97 22.16
N SER A 50 7.42 -1.28 21.47
CA SER A 50 5.99 -1.62 21.51
C SER A 50 5.69 -2.97 20.85
N LEU A 51 6.34 -3.28 19.71
CA LEU A 51 6.21 -4.59 19.09
C LEU A 51 6.72 -5.72 19.98
N PHE A 52 7.86 -5.49 20.66
CA PHE A 52 8.40 -6.45 21.61
C PHE A 52 7.48 -6.64 22.82
N ALA A 53 6.89 -5.56 23.33
CA ALA A 53 5.91 -5.64 24.41
C ALA A 53 4.66 -6.42 23.99
N LEU A 54 4.15 -6.20 22.76
CA LEU A 54 3.03 -7.00 22.22
C LEU A 54 3.42 -8.48 22.05
N LEU A 55 4.65 -8.74 21.58
CA LEU A 55 5.16 -10.12 21.49
C LEU A 55 5.22 -10.80 22.86
N LEU A 56 5.68 -10.08 23.90
CA LEU A 56 5.67 -10.62 25.26
C LEU A 56 4.25 -10.87 25.78
N GLN A 57 3.33 -9.92 25.53
CA GLN A 57 1.92 -10.07 25.91
C GLN A 57 1.25 -11.27 25.21
N SER A 58 1.68 -11.64 24.01
CA SER A 58 1.10 -12.79 23.31
C SER A 58 1.31 -14.14 24.02
N PHE A 59 2.24 -14.21 24.96
CA PHE A 59 2.46 -15.38 25.81
C PHE A 59 1.63 -15.38 27.09
N PHE A 60 0.85 -14.33 27.35
CA PHE A 60 -0.05 -14.25 28.47
C PHE A 60 -1.46 -14.66 28.05
N SER A 61 -2.23 -15.24 28.98
CA SER A 61 -3.63 -15.58 28.76
C SER A 61 -4.54 -14.53 29.40
N ILE A 62 -5.72 -14.36 28.82
CA ILE A 62 -6.80 -13.57 29.42
C ILE A 62 -7.72 -14.55 30.13
N ASP A 63 -8.08 -14.28 31.37
CA ASP A 63 -9.09 -15.04 32.09
C ASP A 63 -10.48 -14.72 31.50
N ASP A 64 -11.17 -15.73 30.98
CA ASP A 64 -12.46 -15.59 30.30
C ASP A 64 -13.58 -15.06 31.23
N PHE A 65 -13.41 -15.20 32.54
CA PHE A 65 -14.42 -14.75 33.52
C PHE A 65 -14.19 -13.34 34.05
N SER A 66 -12.92 -13.00 34.34
CA SER A 66 -12.58 -11.71 34.94
C SER A 66 -12.15 -10.69 33.89
N GLY A 67 -11.77 -11.12 32.67
CA GLY A 67 -11.19 -10.27 31.65
C GLY A 67 -9.78 -9.75 32.00
N LEU A 68 -9.20 -10.25 33.11
CA LEU A 68 -7.87 -9.83 33.57
C LEU A 68 -6.79 -10.63 32.86
N ILE A 69 -5.64 -9.95 32.65
CA ILE A 69 -4.46 -10.60 32.06
C ILE A 69 -3.81 -11.46 33.15
N ASN A 70 -3.71 -12.76 32.90
CA ASN A 70 -2.91 -13.67 33.69
C ASN A 70 -1.46 -13.63 33.17
N TYR A 71 -0.53 -13.18 34.02
CA TYR A 71 0.87 -13.01 33.67
C TYR A 71 1.69 -14.32 33.70
N GLU A 72 1.04 -15.45 33.56
CA GLU A 72 1.73 -16.73 33.44
C GLU A 72 2.09 -17.00 31.96
N PHE A 73 3.35 -17.35 31.72
CA PHE A 73 3.80 -17.72 30.38
C PHE A 73 3.11 -18.99 29.91
N THR A 74 2.30 -18.88 28.86
CA THR A 74 1.57 -20.02 28.30
C THR A 74 1.59 -19.98 26.76
N LEU A 75 1.59 -21.17 26.17
CA LEU A 75 1.40 -21.35 24.73
C LEU A 75 -0.06 -21.70 24.38
N ALA A 76 -0.98 -21.63 25.34
CA ALA A 76 -2.38 -21.98 25.13
C ALA A 76 -3.00 -21.13 24.02
N THR A 77 -2.75 -19.83 24.00
CA THR A 77 -3.22 -18.89 22.96
C THR A 77 -2.73 -19.30 21.56
N TYR A 78 -1.48 -19.73 21.43
CA TYR A 78 -0.93 -20.23 20.17
C TYR A 78 -1.54 -21.57 19.73
N ARG A 79 -1.87 -22.45 20.69
CA ARG A 79 -2.58 -23.72 20.39
C ARG A 79 -4.01 -23.45 19.91
N GLN A 80 -4.68 -22.43 20.44
CA GLN A 80 -6.01 -22.03 19.98
C GLN A 80 -5.99 -21.55 18.52
N LEU A 81 -4.91 -20.93 18.04
CA LEU A 81 -4.77 -20.57 16.63
C LEU A 81 -4.77 -21.78 15.70
N LEU A 82 -4.32 -22.93 16.18
CA LEU A 82 -4.23 -24.18 15.40
C LEU A 82 -5.54 -24.98 15.38
N ILE A 83 -6.61 -24.49 16.02
CA ILE A 83 -7.93 -25.13 15.95
C ILE A 83 -8.44 -25.05 14.49
N PRO A 84 -9.07 -26.13 13.96
CA PRO A 84 -9.51 -26.19 12.57
C PRO A 84 -10.36 -24.99 12.12
N SER A 85 -11.22 -24.47 13.00
CA SER A 85 -12.06 -23.29 12.71
C SER A 85 -11.22 -22.03 12.44
N ASN A 86 -10.16 -21.80 13.21
CA ASN A 86 -9.28 -20.65 13.05
C ASN A 86 -8.40 -20.81 11.78
N PHE A 87 -7.99 -22.03 11.48
CA PHE A 87 -7.24 -22.32 10.26
C PHE A 87 -8.08 -22.05 9.01
N ASP A 88 -9.36 -22.40 9.00
CA ASP A 88 -10.28 -22.07 7.91
C ASP A 88 -10.40 -20.55 7.70
N ILE A 89 -10.53 -19.77 8.78
CA ILE A 89 -10.58 -18.30 8.73
C ILE A 89 -9.28 -17.73 8.17
N ILE A 90 -8.14 -18.20 8.66
CA ILE A 90 -6.81 -17.76 8.18
C ILE A 90 -6.68 -18.05 6.69
N LEU A 91 -7.03 -19.25 6.25
CA LEU A 91 -6.93 -19.64 4.84
C LEU A 91 -7.81 -18.74 3.95
N ARG A 92 -9.06 -18.50 4.33
CA ARG A 92 -9.98 -17.61 3.59
C ARG A 92 -9.45 -16.20 3.51
N THR A 93 -8.91 -15.67 4.62
CA THR A 93 -8.33 -14.31 4.65
C THR A 93 -7.10 -14.21 3.75
N VAL A 94 -6.19 -15.18 3.80
CA VAL A 94 -5.01 -15.22 2.93
C VAL A 94 -5.40 -15.34 1.46
N LEU A 95 -6.38 -16.21 1.13
CA LEU A 95 -6.89 -16.35 -0.24
C LEU A 95 -7.55 -15.06 -0.73
N MET A 96 -8.36 -14.40 0.12
CA MET A 96 -8.95 -13.10 -0.21
C MET A 96 -7.86 -12.07 -0.49
N ALA A 97 -6.84 -11.95 0.38
CA ALA A 97 -5.74 -11.02 0.21
C ALA A 97 -4.95 -11.30 -1.09
N ALA A 98 -4.71 -12.57 -1.41
CA ALA A 98 -4.04 -12.96 -2.65
C ALA A 98 -4.88 -12.61 -3.89
N LEU A 99 -6.17 -12.92 -3.89
CA LEU A 99 -7.08 -12.61 -4.99
C LEU A 99 -7.22 -11.09 -5.20
N VAL A 100 -7.39 -10.31 -4.13
CA VAL A 100 -7.44 -8.85 -4.17
C VAL A 100 -6.13 -8.30 -4.75
N THR A 101 -5.00 -8.81 -4.33
CA THR A 101 -3.68 -8.37 -4.82
C THR A 101 -3.52 -8.64 -6.32
N LEU A 102 -3.86 -9.85 -6.77
CA LEU A 102 -3.78 -10.23 -8.18
C LEU A 102 -4.73 -9.39 -9.04
N ALA A 103 -5.99 -9.24 -8.61
CA ALA A 103 -6.97 -8.43 -9.31
C ALA A 103 -6.56 -6.95 -9.35
N SER A 104 -6.09 -6.40 -8.22
CA SER A 104 -5.58 -5.04 -8.16
C SER A 104 -4.39 -4.83 -9.09
N ALA A 105 -3.44 -5.77 -9.15
CA ALA A 105 -2.31 -5.70 -10.07
C ALA A 105 -2.75 -5.72 -11.54
N ALA A 106 -3.69 -6.61 -11.88
CA ALA A 106 -4.24 -6.74 -13.23
C ALA A 106 -4.98 -5.47 -13.69
N ILE A 107 -5.72 -4.81 -12.79
CA ILE A 107 -6.44 -3.57 -13.08
C ILE A 107 -5.50 -2.35 -13.03
N ALA A 108 -4.62 -2.28 -12.03
CA ALA A 108 -3.72 -1.16 -11.84
C ALA A 108 -2.67 -1.05 -12.95
N PHE A 109 -2.20 -2.17 -13.49
CA PHE A 109 -1.15 -2.17 -14.51
C PHE A 109 -1.54 -1.37 -15.76
N PRO A 110 -2.67 -1.65 -16.46
CA PRO A 110 -3.08 -0.87 -17.64
C PRO A 110 -3.32 0.60 -17.31
N ILE A 111 -3.88 0.88 -16.12
CA ILE A 111 -4.13 2.25 -15.66
C ILE A 111 -2.79 2.99 -15.45
N ALA A 112 -1.85 2.38 -14.74
CA ALA A 112 -0.52 2.93 -14.50
C ALA A 112 0.29 3.08 -15.80
N TYR A 113 0.16 2.13 -16.71
CA TYR A 113 0.80 2.18 -18.01
C TYR A 113 0.30 3.35 -18.86
N TYR A 114 -1.02 3.53 -18.91
CA TYR A 114 -1.62 4.69 -19.60
C TYR A 114 -1.12 6.00 -18.99
N ALA A 115 -1.12 6.10 -17.66
CA ALA A 115 -0.68 7.30 -16.96
C ALA A 115 0.81 7.61 -17.17
N ALA A 116 1.66 6.58 -17.18
CA ALA A 116 3.09 6.76 -17.34
C ALA A 116 3.50 7.12 -18.78
N ARG A 117 2.78 6.61 -19.79
CA ARG A 117 3.20 6.70 -21.20
C ARG A 117 2.39 7.67 -22.04
N TYR A 118 1.10 7.77 -21.80
CA TYR A 118 0.18 8.53 -22.66
C TYR A 118 -0.32 9.82 -22.02
N ALA A 119 -0.47 9.84 -20.69
CA ALA A 119 -0.95 11.04 -20.00
C ALA A 119 0.10 12.15 -20.04
N LYS A 120 -0.25 13.32 -20.64
CA LYS A 120 0.59 14.51 -20.77
C LYS A 120 -0.10 15.74 -20.21
N GLY A 121 0.70 16.70 -19.74
CA GLY A 121 0.19 18.01 -19.29
C GLY A 121 -0.87 17.89 -18.21
N LYS A 122 -2.01 18.56 -18.40
CA LYS A 122 -3.12 18.61 -17.44
C LYS A 122 -3.73 17.22 -17.14
N TRP A 123 -3.76 16.33 -18.13
CA TRP A 123 -4.31 14.98 -17.96
C TRP A 123 -3.49 14.15 -17.00
N LYS A 124 -2.18 14.31 -17.00
CA LYS A 124 -1.31 13.65 -16.03
C LYS A 124 -1.61 14.10 -14.59
N VAL A 125 -1.81 15.41 -14.39
CA VAL A 125 -2.16 15.99 -13.09
C VAL A 125 -3.53 15.50 -12.62
N ILE A 126 -4.53 15.49 -13.49
CA ILE A 126 -5.89 15.01 -13.18
C ILE A 126 -5.84 13.53 -12.79
N PHE A 127 -5.06 12.73 -13.50
CA PHE A 127 -4.88 11.31 -13.17
C PHE A 127 -4.28 11.13 -11.77
N TYR A 128 -3.18 11.83 -11.45
CA TYR A 128 -2.58 11.79 -10.12
C TYR A 128 -3.56 12.21 -9.03
N LEU A 129 -4.29 13.28 -9.25
CA LEU A 129 -5.32 13.73 -8.32
C LEU A 129 -6.41 12.67 -8.15
N GLY A 130 -6.87 12.04 -9.23
CA GLY A 130 -7.88 10.99 -9.19
C GLY A 130 -7.43 9.77 -8.38
N VAL A 131 -6.16 9.39 -8.44
CA VAL A 131 -5.58 8.29 -7.65
C VAL A 131 -5.34 8.72 -6.21
N MET A 132 -4.96 9.99 -5.97
CA MET A 132 -4.65 10.49 -4.63
C MET A 132 -5.88 10.89 -3.82
N LEU A 133 -6.95 11.40 -4.46
CA LEU A 133 -8.16 11.83 -3.76
C LEU A 133 -8.77 10.77 -2.84
N PRO A 134 -8.87 9.48 -3.26
CA PRO A 134 -9.32 8.43 -2.36
C PRO A 134 -8.45 8.25 -1.12
N LEU A 135 -7.15 8.53 -1.20
CA LEU A 135 -6.24 8.41 -0.05
C LEU A 135 -6.48 9.51 1.00
N TRP A 136 -6.91 10.70 0.58
CA TRP A 136 -7.19 11.81 1.49
C TRP A 136 -8.54 11.70 2.18
N SER A 137 -9.46 10.90 1.65
CA SER A 137 -10.75 10.67 2.30
C SER A 137 -10.59 9.71 3.50
N SER A 138 -11.41 9.93 4.54
CA SER A 138 -11.42 9.06 5.71
C SER A 138 -11.72 7.61 5.32
N TYR A 139 -10.94 6.69 5.88
CA TYR A 139 -11.09 5.26 5.64
C TYR A 139 -12.50 4.75 6.02
N LEU A 140 -12.98 5.13 7.21
CA LEU A 140 -14.32 4.75 7.67
C LEU A 140 -15.43 5.28 6.74
N VAL A 141 -15.31 6.54 6.30
CA VAL A 141 -16.30 7.13 5.38
C VAL A 141 -16.38 6.34 4.07
N LYS A 142 -15.25 5.91 3.54
CA LYS A 142 -15.22 5.06 2.34
C LYS A 142 -15.94 3.74 2.55
N ILE A 143 -15.68 3.06 3.65
CA ILE A 143 -16.30 1.76 3.95
C ILE A 143 -17.81 1.90 4.12
N TYR A 144 -18.26 2.90 4.89
CA TYR A 144 -19.69 3.13 5.05
C TYR A 144 -20.38 3.53 3.74
N ALA A 145 -19.72 4.35 2.91
CA ALA A 145 -20.24 4.70 1.58
C ALA A 145 -20.41 3.46 0.70
N TRP A 146 -19.41 2.58 0.65
CA TRP A 146 -19.49 1.33 -0.08
C TRP A 146 -20.53 0.37 0.47
N LYS A 147 -20.68 0.30 1.79
CA LYS A 147 -21.73 -0.49 2.44
C LYS A 147 -23.13 -0.05 2.00
N LEU A 148 -23.36 1.27 1.87
CA LEU A 148 -24.63 1.80 1.36
C LEU A 148 -24.80 1.57 -0.15
N ILE A 149 -23.73 1.73 -0.95
CA ILE A 149 -23.78 1.50 -2.40
C ILE A 149 -24.11 0.02 -2.70
N LEU A 150 -23.54 -0.91 -1.94
CA LEU A 150 -23.70 -2.36 -2.10
C LEU A 150 -24.91 -2.94 -1.35
N ALA A 151 -25.66 -2.12 -0.58
CA ALA A 151 -26.83 -2.56 0.15
C ALA A 151 -27.89 -3.15 -0.78
N LYS A 152 -28.81 -3.97 -0.23
CA LYS A 152 -29.90 -4.59 -0.99
C LYS A 152 -30.76 -3.55 -1.71
N GLU A 153 -30.96 -2.38 -1.12
CA GLU A 153 -31.66 -1.23 -1.71
C GLU A 153 -30.67 -0.10 -2.12
N GLY A 154 -29.42 -0.48 -2.36
CA GLY A 154 -28.36 0.46 -2.69
C GLY A 154 -28.32 0.84 -4.18
N ILE A 155 -27.46 1.79 -4.50
CA ILE A 155 -27.30 2.35 -5.84
C ILE A 155 -26.97 1.26 -6.87
N LEU A 156 -26.12 0.30 -6.51
CA LEU A 156 -25.71 -0.76 -7.43
C LEU A 156 -26.91 -1.68 -7.77
N THR A 157 -27.66 -2.11 -6.77
CA THR A 157 -28.85 -2.94 -6.97
C THR A 157 -29.92 -2.20 -7.79
N TRP A 158 -30.14 -0.90 -7.52
CA TRP A 158 -31.00 -0.06 -8.32
C TRP A 158 -30.55 0.02 -9.79
N LEU A 159 -29.24 0.17 -10.03
CA LEU A 159 -28.67 0.22 -11.38
C LEU A 159 -28.90 -1.12 -12.13
N PHE A 160 -28.65 -2.25 -11.49
CA PHE A 160 -28.93 -3.57 -12.07
C PHE A 160 -30.41 -3.77 -12.38
N ALA A 161 -31.29 -3.32 -11.50
CA ALA A 161 -32.73 -3.35 -11.73
C ALA A 161 -33.13 -2.46 -12.94
N ARG A 162 -32.54 -1.27 -13.04
CA ARG A 162 -32.80 -0.35 -14.15
C ARG A 162 -32.34 -0.87 -15.50
N LEU A 163 -31.26 -1.63 -15.50
CA LEU A 163 -30.71 -2.29 -16.70
C LEU A 163 -31.36 -3.64 -17.00
N HIS A 164 -32.40 -4.05 -16.26
CA HIS A 164 -33.05 -5.36 -16.35
C HIS A 164 -32.09 -6.55 -16.13
N LEU A 165 -31.03 -6.33 -15.35
CA LEU A 165 -29.98 -7.31 -15.03
C LEU A 165 -30.09 -7.87 -13.59
N SER A 166 -31.23 -7.63 -12.91
CA SER A 166 -31.47 -8.12 -11.54
C SER A 166 -31.29 -9.63 -11.42
N TRP A 167 -31.75 -10.39 -12.43
CA TRP A 167 -31.60 -11.85 -12.49
C TRP A 167 -30.12 -12.30 -12.41
N LEU A 168 -29.18 -11.53 -12.99
CA LEU A 168 -27.76 -11.84 -12.93
C LEU A 168 -27.21 -11.60 -11.53
N LEU A 169 -27.65 -10.53 -10.87
CA LEU A 169 -27.27 -10.20 -9.49
C LEU A 169 -27.82 -11.26 -8.53
N ASP A 170 -29.08 -11.65 -8.67
CA ASP A 170 -29.73 -12.67 -7.86
C ASP A 170 -29.08 -14.04 -8.05
N ALA A 171 -28.77 -14.42 -9.29
CA ALA A 171 -28.02 -15.64 -9.60
C ALA A 171 -26.63 -15.63 -8.97
N TRP A 172 -25.94 -14.50 -8.99
CA TRP A 172 -24.62 -14.34 -8.36
C TRP A 172 -24.69 -14.43 -6.82
N LEU A 173 -25.68 -13.76 -6.22
CA LEU A 173 -25.88 -13.77 -4.77
C LEU A 173 -26.34 -15.12 -4.22
N SER A 174 -26.95 -15.96 -5.07
CA SER A 174 -27.37 -17.33 -4.70
C SER A 174 -26.20 -18.33 -4.67
N LEU A 175 -25.00 -17.96 -5.16
CA LEU A 175 -23.85 -18.84 -5.12
C LEU A 175 -23.40 -19.13 -3.69
N PRO A 176 -23.17 -20.42 -3.35
CA PRO A 176 -22.63 -20.77 -2.03
C PRO A 176 -21.23 -20.18 -1.86
N VAL A 177 -20.88 -19.71 -0.67
CA VAL A 177 -19.59 -19.12 -0.27
C VAL A 177 -19.36 -17.69 -0.80
N VAL A 178 -19.62 -17.41 -2.07
CA VAL A 178 -19.30 -16.12 -2.72
C VAL A 178 -20.43 -15.12 -2.62
N GLY A 179 -21.67 -15.61 -2.62
CA GLY A 179 -22.90 -14.83 -2.51
C GLY A 179 -23.23 -14.44 -1.07
N GLY A 180 -24.47 -13.96 -0.86
CA GLY A 180 -24.98 -13.53 0.41
C GLY A 180 -26.36 -12.90 0.29
N SER A 181 -26.91 -12.42 1.39
CA SER A 181 -28.22 -11.73 1.40
C SER A 181 -28.21 -10.40 0.64
N SER A 182 -27.03 -9.81 0.46
CA SER A 182 -26.78 -8.60 -0.36
C SER A 182 -25.31 -8.54 -0.69
N LEU A 183 -24.91 -7.70 -1.68
CA LEU A 183 -23.50 -7.49 -1.98
C LEU A 183 -22.73 -6.92 -0.77
N SER A 184 -23.37 -6.12 0.07
CA SER A 184 -22.71 -5.54 1.25
C SER A 184 -22.33 -6.56 2.34
N ILE A 185 -22.91 -7.78 2.29
CA ILE A 185 -22.67 -8.87 3.23
C ILE A 185 -22.16 -10.12 2.50
N SER A 186 -21.50 -9.93 1.37
CA SER A 186 -20.96 -11.01 0.55
C SER A 186 -19.44 -10.89 0.41
N TYR A 187 -18.77 -12.03 0.24
CA TYR A 187 -17.34 -12.02 -0.09
C TYR A 187 -17.02 -11.25 -1.37
N THR A 188 -17.95 -11.24 -2.34
CA THR A 188 -17.80 -10.43 -3.57
C THR A 188 -17.78 -8.94 -3.28
N GLY A 189 -18.67 -8.46 -2.41
CA GLY A 189 -18.69 -7.05 -2.02
C GLY A 189 -17.42 -6.65 -1.28
N THR A 190 -17.00 -7.46 -0.31
CA THR A 190 -15.72 -7.30 0.39
C THR A 190 -14.55 -7.23 -0.59
N PHE A 191 -14.49 -8.13 -1.56
CA PHE A 191 -13.47 -8.16 -2.61
C PHE A 191 -13.43 -6.88 -3.44
N ILE A 192 -14.58 -6.38 -3.89
CA ILE A 192 -14.68 -5.13 -4.67
C ILE A 192 -14.22 -3.93 -3.84
N VAL A 193 -14.66 -3.85 -2.58
CA VAL A 193 -14.28 -2.76 -1.67
C VAL A 193 -12.79 -2.75 -1.42
N PHE A 194 -12.18 -3.91 -1.17
CA PHE A 194 -10.74 -4.01 -1.00
C PHE A 194 -9.96 -3.55 -2.23
N ILE A 195 -10.37 -3.98 -3.43
CA ILE A 195 -9.74 -3.51 -4.68
C ILE A 195 -9.80 -1.99 -4.76
N TYR A 196 -10.97 -1.39 -4.53
CA TYR A 196 -11.11 0.06 -4.60
C TYR A 196 -10.25 0.79 -3.57
N VAL A 197 -10.29 0.34 -2.31
CA VAL A 197 -9.60 1.01 -1.19
C VAL A 197 -8.09 0.96 -1.34
N TRP A 198 -7.55 -0.18 -1.79
CA TRP A 198 -6.10 -0.40 -1.91
C TRP A 198 -5.54 -0.15 -3.31
N MET A 199 -6.40 0.15 -4.31
CA MET A 199 -5.98 0.46 -5.69
C MET A 199 -4.88 1.52 -5.79
N PRO A 200 -4.89 2.65 -5.04
CA PRO A 200 -3.84 3.63 -5.11
C PRO A 200 -2.46 3.08 -4.72
N PHE A 201 -2.40 2.19 -3.72
CA PHE A 201 -1.16 1.57 -3.27
C PHE A 201 -0.57 0.59 -4.29
N MET A 202 -1.38 0.09 -5.21
CA MET A 202 -0.94 -0.72 -6.34
C MET A 202 -0.53 0.15 -7.54
N ILE A 203 -1.34 1.17 -7.89
CA ILE A 203 -1.10 2.03 -9.06
C ILE A 203 0.22 2.81 -8.92
N LEU A 204 0.44 3.46 -7.77
CA LEU A 204 1.56 4.39 -7.61
C LEU A 204 2.94 3.74 -7.76
N PRO A 205 3.25 2.59 -7.14
CA PRO A 205 4.54 1.93 -7.35
C PRO A 205 4.72 1.42 -8.79
N ILE A 206 3.67 0.88 -9.41
CA ILE A 206 3.72 0.42 -10.81
C ILE A 206 3.98 1.60 -11.74
N GLN A 207 3.28 2.70 -11.56
CA GLN A 207 3.47 3.91 -12.34
C GLN A 207 4.88 4.47 -12.19
N ALA A 208 5.39 4.58 -10.94
CA ALA A 208 6.74 5.05 -10.68
C ALA A 208 7.82 4.16 -11.33
N ALA A 209 7.61 2.84 -11.36
CA ALA A 209 8.49 1.92 -12.06
C ALA A 209 8.44 2.12 -13.58
N LEU A 210 7.24 2.25 -14.15
CA LEU A 210 7.04 2.46 -15.59
C LEU A 210 7.57 3.81 -16.08
N GLU A 211 7.50 4.86 -15.26
CA GLU A 211 8.04 6.18 -15.59
C GLU A 211 9.58 6.19 -15.69
N ARG A 212 10.23 5.28 -14.97
CA ARG A 212 11.70 5.11 -15.01
C ARG A 212 12.20 4.36 -16.25
N VAL A 213 11.30 3.69 -16.99
CA VAL A 213 11.68 2.96 -18.21
C VAL A 213 11.98 3.96 -19.32
N PRO A 214 13.22 4.05 -19.84
CA PRO A 214 13.57 4.97 -20.91
C PRO A 214 12.83 4.64 -22.21
N GLY A 215 12.38 5.69 -22.94
CA GLY A 215 11.66 5.53 -24.21
C GLY A 215 12.47 4.82 -25.30
N ASN A 216 13.79 5.06 -25.33
CA ASN A 216 14.71 4.44 -26.26
C ASN A 216 14.74 2.91 -26.22
N LEU A 217 14.43 2.28 -25.08
CA LEU A 217 14.32 0.82 -24.99
C LEU A 217 13.11 0.27 -25.76
N ILE A 218 12.03 1.04 -25.81
CA ILE A 218 10.83 0.67 -26.58
C ILE A 218 11.10 0.86 -28.07
N GLU A 219 11.77 1.96 -28.45
CA GLU A 219 12.18 2.24 -29.82
C GLU A 219 13.18 1.18 -30.32
N ALA A 220 14.20 0.85 -29.53
CA ALA A 220 15.14 -0.23 -29.84
C ALA A 220 14.46 -1.60 -30.02
N SER A 221 13.44 -1.90 -29.21
CA SER A 221 12.64 -3.12 -29.40
C SER A 221 11.92 -3.13 -30.74
N ALA A 222 11.37 -2.00 -31.16
CA ALA A 222 10.70 -1.85 -32.45
C ALA A 222 11.70 -1.94 -33.63
N ASP A 223 12.87 -1.34 -33.51
CA ASP A 223 13.95 -1.40 -34.53
C ASP A 223 14.46 -2.83 -34.74
N LEU A 224 14.43 -3.65 -33.69
CA LEU A 224 14.74 -5.09 -33.75
C LEU A 224 13.57 -5.94 -34.28
N GLY A 225 12.49 -5.32 -34.75
CA GLY A 225 11.31 -6.00 -35.28
C GLY A 225 10.37 -6.56 -34.23
N GLY A 226 10.49 -6.15 -32.97
CA GLY A 226 9.61 -6.55 -31.88
C GLY A 226 8.19 -6.01 -32.07
N ASN A 227 7.19 -6.89 -31.97
CA ASN A 227 5.81 -6.47 -31.94
C ASN A 227 5.41 -5.92 -30.54
N PRO A 228 4.29 -5.18 -30.40
CA PRO A 228 3.88 -4.59 -29.11
C PRO A 228 3.79 -5.61 -27.96
N GLY A 229 3.37 -6.83 -28.21
CA GLY A 229 3.31 -7.89 -27.20
C GLY A 229 4.69 -8.38 -26.75
N GLN A 230 5.66 -8.43 -27.68
CA GLN A 230 7.05 -8.77 -27.37
C GLN A 230 7.71 -7.64 -26.57
N THR A 231 7.54 -6.39 -26.99
CA THR A 231 8.02 -5.22 -26.25
C THR A 231 7.43 -5.18 -24.81
N PHE A 232 6.15 -5.48 -24.67
CA PHE A 232 5.50 -5.60 -23.37
C PHE A 232 6.15 -6.70 -22.53
N ARG A 233 6.24 -7.90 -23.06
CA ARG A 233 6.70 -9.09 -22.31
C ARG A 233 8.18 -9.05 -21.95
N TYR A 234 9.03 -8.57 -22.86
CA TYR A 234 10.48 -8.66 -22.73
C TYR A 234 11.14 -7.36 -22.26
N VAL A 235 10.46 -6.21 -22.39
CA VAL A 235 11.01 -4.90 -21.98
C VAL A 235 10.20 -4.30 -20.86
N LEU A 236 8.91 -4.02 -21.06
CA LEU A 236 8.10 -3.27 -20.12
C LEU A 236 7.79 -4.05 -18.85
N PHE A 237 7.32 -5.28 -18.97
CA PHE A 237 6.91 -6.09 -17.82
C PHE A 237 8.06 -6.39 -16.87
N PRO A 238 9.26 -6.83 -17.31
CA PRO A 238 10.40 -7.06 -16.43
C PRO A 238 10.86 -5.79 -15.71
N LEU A 239 10.85 -4.64 -16.38
CA LEU A 239 11.25 -3.35 -15.80
C LEU A 239 10.18 -2.78 -14.85
N ALA A 240 8.91 -3.12 -15.04
CA ALA A 240 7.83 -2.76 -14.14
C ALA A 240 7.70 -3.71 -12.93
N LEU A 241 8.29 -4.90 -13.01
CA LEU A 241 8.16 -5.95 -11.98
C LEU A 241 8.50 -5.49 -10.57
N PRO A 242 9.55 -4.71 -10.31
CA PRO A 242 9.83 -4.18 -8.97
C PRO A 242 8.69 -3.32 -8.43
N GLY A 243 8.02 -2.52 -9.29
CA GLY A 243 6.85 -1.74 -8.92
C GLY A 243 5.63 -2.61 -8.63
N ILE A 244 5.41 -3.65 -9.43
CA ILE A 244 4.33 -4.62 -9.21
C ILE A 244 4.53 -5.34 -7.88
N ILE A 245 5.75 -5.81 -7.59
CA ILE A 245 6.08 -6.48 -6.34
C ILE A 245 5.84 -5.54 -5.15
N ALA A 246 6.35 -4.31 -5.21
CA ALA A 246 6.16 -3.33 -4.16
C ALA A 246 4.67 -3.04 -3.89
N GLY A 247 3.88 -2.78 -4.95
CA GLY A 247 2.44 -2.60 -4.85
C GLY A 247 1.72 -3.82 -4.29
N SER A 248 2.16 -5.02 -4.70
CA SER A 248 1.60 -6.29 -4.22
C SER A 248 1.86 -6.51 -2.72
N ILE A 249 3.06 -6.19 -2.23
CA ILE A 249 3.38 -6.28 -0.81
C ILE A 249 2.46 -5.36 0.01
N PHE A 250 2.28 -4.10 -0.43
CA PHE A 250 1.39 -3.17 0.25
C PHE A 250 -0.06 -3.65 0.22
N THR A 251 -0.59 -3.95 -0.96
CA THR A 251 -2.00 -4.37 -1.11
C THR A 251 -2.29 -5.65 -0.34
N PHE A 252 -1.41 -6.65 -0.40
CA PHE A 252 -1.56 -7.91 0.33
C PHE A 252 -1.54 -7.69 1.84
N SER A 253 -0.54 -6.95 2.35
CA SER A 253 -0.39 -6.70 3.79
C SER A 253 -1.55 -5.89 4.35
N LEU A 254 -2.00 -4.85 3.63
CA LEU A 254 -3.12 -4.02 4.04
C LEU A 254 -4.44 -4.79 4.02
N THR A 255 -4.65 -5.67 3.03
CA THR A 255 -5.85 -6.52 2.97
C THR A 255 -5.83 -7.57 4.08
N LEU A 256 -4.67 -8.20 4.34
CA LEU A 256 -4.53 -9.21 5.38
C LEU A 256 -4.74 -8.65 6.79
N GLY A 257 -4.29 -7.42 7.04
CA GLY A 257 -4.38 -6.76 8.33
C GLY A 257 -5.67 -5.95 8.56
N ASP A 258 -6.59 -5.94 7.60
CA ASP A 258 -7.83 -5.19 7.73
C ASP A 258 -8.84 -5.95 8.61
N TYR A 259 -9.41 -5.24 9.58
CA TYR A 259 -10.41 -5.78 10.51
C TYR A 259 -11.76 -5.04 10.46
N ILE A 260 -11.89 -4.04 9.57
CA ILE A 260 -13.09 -3.19 9.51
C ILE A 260 -14.00 -3.57 8.34
N ILE A 261 -13.44 -3.96 7.20
CA ILE A 261 -14.21 -4.33 6.00
C ILE A 261 -14.90 -5.71 6.14
N PRO A 262 -14.27 -6.74 6.74
CA PRO A 262 -14.90 -8.07 6.89
C PRO A 262 -16.21 -8.07 7.64
#